data_b3af51ab1e982dcc633831d3a7f74311
#
_entry.id   b3af51ab1e982dcc633831d3a7f74311
#
_cell.length_a   1.000
_cell.length_b   1.000
_cell.length_c   1.000
_cell.angle_alpha   90.00
_cell.angle_beta   90.00
_cell.angle_gamma   90.00
#
_symmetry.space_group_name_H-M   'P 1'
#
loop_
_entity.id
_entity.type
_entity.pdbx_description
1 polymer ?
#
loop_
_entity_poly.entity_id
_entity_poly.type
_entity_poly.pdbx_seq_one_letter_code
_entity_poly.pdbx_strand_id
1 'polypeptide(L)'
;DGKPTNWDTTSAGNATLTQSEDAHTGKYSVQVAGAPKANKRLGYKEMKLKAGKYTLKFYAKAATATGASVCPGHVAVKDGVVDSQNYVYTKQYVNVSNEKWILIEQEIEIAADGTYSIVIMNAKKPGAAVLIDDFTFTLGNTVIIK
;
A
#
# COMPACT_ATOMS: atom_id res chain seq x y z
N ASP A 1 -10.45 3.61 15.46
CA ASP A 1 -10.68 4.08 14.11
C ASP A 1 -10.32 3.04 13.03
N GLY A 2 -9.69 1.95 13.41
CA GLY A 2 -9.39 0.85 12.51
C GLY A 2 -8.20 1.05 11.58
N LYS A 3 -7.46 2.15 11.71
CA LYS A 3 -6.26 2.39 10.90
C LYS A 3 -5.02 1.86 11.61
N PRO A 4 -4.08 1.23 10.87
CA PRO A 4 -2.81 0.85 11.49
C PRO A 4 -1.99 2.09 11.82
N THR A 5 -1.13 1.96 12.84
CA THR A 5 -0.26 3.05 13.25
C THR A 5 0.63 3.50 12.08
N ASN A 6 0.71 4.81 11.83
CA ASN A 6 1.50 5.44 10.77
C ASN A 6 0.96 5.23 9.34
N TRP A 7 -0.18 4.60 9.19
CA TRP A 7 -0.81 4.39 7.89
C TRP A 7 -2.11 5.17 7.79
N ASP A 8 -2.39 5.73 6.63
CA ASP A 8 -3.63 6.42 6.33
C ASP A 8 -3.85 6.41 4.82
N THR A 9 -4.98 6.95 4.36
CA THR A 9 -5.14 7.24 2.94
C THR A 9 -4.24 8.43 2.59
N THR A 10 -3.83 8.52 1.33
CA THR A 10 -3.07 9.69 0.87
C THR A 10 -4.01 10.88 0.68
N SER A 11 -3.45 12.10 0.65
CA SER A 11 -4.26 13.31 0.47
C SER A 11 -5.06 13.33 -0.83
N ALA A 12 -4.63 12.58 -1.84
CA ALA A 12 -5.35 12.44 -3.11
C ALA A 12 -6.12 11.12 -3.21
N GLY A 13 -6.19 10.36 -2.11
CA GLY A 13 -6.80 9.05 -2.13
C GLY A 13 -8.31 9.09 -1.99
N ASN A 14 -8.96 8.04 -2.47
CA ASN A 14 -10.38 7.81 -2.31
C ASN A 14 -10.63 6.60 -1.42
N ALA A 15 -9.70 6.31 -0.52
CA ALA A 15 -9.75 5.12 0.31
C ALA A 15 -10.51 5.39 1.61
N THR A 16 -11.27 4.37 2.01
CA THR A 16 -11.79 4.23 3.36
C THR A 16 -11.04 3.07 4.00
N LEU A 17 -10.37 3.32 5.11
CA LEU A 17 -9.58 2.31 5.82
C LEU A 17 -10.36 1.84 7.03
N THR A 18 -10.51 0.52 7.14
CA THR A 18 -11.18 -0.10 8.29
C THR A 18 -10.40 -1.31 8.77
N GLN A 19 -10.66 -1.70 10.01
CA GLN A 19 -10.06 -2.88 10.61
C GLN A 19 -10.85 -4.12 10.21
N SER A 20 -10.16 -5.17 9.79
CA SER A 20 -10.78 -6.46 9.48
C SER A 20 -10.26 -7.53 10.43
N GLU A 21 -11.12 -8.45 10.83
CA GLU A 21 -10.72 -9.61 11.61
C GLU A 21 -10.20 -10.76 10.76
N ASP A 22 -10.31 -10.66 9.44
CA ASP A 22 -9.67 -11.59 8.50
C ASP A 22 -8.22 -11.15 8.35
N ALA A 23 -7.31 -11.83 9.02
CA ALA A 23 -5.91 -11.44 9.13
C ALA A 23 -5.01 -12.58 8.70
N HIS A 24 -3.86 -12.23 8.09
CA HIS A 24 -2.83 -13.22 7.75
C HIS A 24 -2.13 -13.69 9.03
N THR A 25 -1.77 -12.75 9.90
CA THR A 25 -1.25 -13.07 11.23
C THR A 25 -1.92 -12.16 12.27
N GLY A 26 -1.88 -12.56 13.52
CA GLY A 26 -2.49 -11.80 14.61
C GLY A 26 -4.00 -11.74 14.48
N LYS A 27 -4.60 -10.64 14.94
CA LYS A 27 -6.06 -10.50 15.03
C LYS A 27 -6.67 -9.69 13.90
N TYR A 28 -5.90 -8.77 13.30
CA TYR A 28 -6.48 -7.75 12.41
C TYR A 28 -5.60 -7.50 11.19
N SER A 29 -6.25 -7.16 10.11
CA SER A 29 -5.63 -6.59 8.92
C SER A 29 -6.29 -5.25 8.61
N VAL A 30 -5.73 -4.48 7.68
CA VAL A 30 -6.38 -3.26 7.20
C VAL A 30 -7.16 -3.56 5.93
N GLN A 31 -8.42 -3.10 5.90
CA GLN A 31 -9.23 -3.17 4.69
C GLN A 31 -9.19 -1.82 3.99
N VAL A 32 -8.81 -1.84 2.72
CA VAL A 32 -8.75 -0.66 1.87
C VAL A 32 -9.91 -0.72 0.89
N ALA A 33 -10.86 0.17 1.07
CA ALA A 33 -12.08 0.23 0.26
C ALA A 33 -12.29 1.65 -0.25
N GLY A 34 -13.35 1.88 -0.96
CA GLY A 34 -13.72 3.18 -1.48
C GLY A 34 -14.59 3.06 -2.72
N ALA A 35 -14.74 4.15 -3.48
CA ALA A 35 -15.58 4.15 -4.67
C ALA A 35 -15.09 3.11 -5.67
N PRO A 36 -15.98 2.27 -6.26
CA PRO A 36 -15.54 1.14 -7.10
C PRO A 36 -14.76 1.54 -8.36
N LYS A 37 -14.98 2.74 -8.86
CA LYS A 37 -14.33 3.21 -10.09
C LYS A 37 -13.14 4.14 -9.83
N ALA A 38 -12.68 4.21 -8.60
CA ALA A 38 -11.56 5.06 -8.21
C ALA A 38 -10.40 4.23 -7.69
N ASN A 39 -9.19 4.67 -7.96
CA ASN A 39 -8.02 4.11 -7.30
C ASN A 39 -8.05 4.49 -5.82
N LYS A 40 -7.70 3.53 -4.97
CA LYS A 40 -7.70 3.68 -3.52
C LYS A 40 -6.29 3.41 -3.02
N ARG A 41 -5.79 4.23 -2.12
CA ARG A 41 -4.40 4.13 -1.68
C ARG A 41 -4.29 4.07 -0.17
N LEU A 42 -3.53 3.08 0.28
CA LEU A 42 -3.03 3.01 1.65
C LEU A 42 -1.64 3.63 1.62
N GLY A 43 -1.40 4.64 2.44
CA GLY A 43 -0.12 5.36 2.46
C GLY A 43 0.54 5.32 3.82
N TYR A 44 1.86 5.12 3.85
CA TYR A 44 2.65 5.25 5.06
C TYR A 44 2.97 6.73 5.31
N LYS A 45 3.09 7.13 6.57
CA LYS A 45 3.49 8.50 6.90
C LYS A 45 4.76 8.87 6.15
N GLU A 46 4.94 10.16 5.89
CA GLU A 46 6.12 10.62 5.19
C GLU A 46 7.41 10.28 5.94
N MET A 47 8.46 10.00 5.19
CA MET A 47 9.77 9.72 5.74
C MET A 47 10.85 10.12 4.76
N LYS A 48 12.04 10.41 5.30
CA LYS A 48 13.20 10.74 4.48
C LYS A 48 13.85 9.44 4.01
N LEU A 49 14.02 9.31 2.71
CA LEU A 49 14.67 8.15 2.11
C LEU A 49 15.85 8.60 1.25
N LYS A 50 16.90 7.79 1.25
CA LYS A 50 18.03 7.97 0.34
C LYS A 50 17.74 7.26 -0.98
N ALA A 51 18.35 7.73 -2.06
CA ALA A 51 18.33 7.03 -3.34
C ALA A 51 18.81 5.59 -3.14
N GLY A 52 18.15 4.64 -3.81
CA GLY A 52 18.50 3.23 -3.72
C GLY A 52 17.36 2.33 -4.09
N LYS A 53 17.64 1.03 -4.04
CA LYS A 53 16.66 -0.01 -4.34
C LYS A 53 16.20 -0.65 -3.03
N TYR A 54 14.92 -0.53 -2.77
CA TYR A 54 14.28 -1.04 -1.55
C TYR A 54 13.42 -2.24 -1.90
N THR A 55 13.28 -3.15 -0.96
CA THR A 55 12.38 -4.30 -1.10
C THR A 55 11.16 -4.11 -0.21
N LEU A 56 10.00 -4.29 -0.79
CA LEU A 56 8.73 -4.14 -0.13
C LEU A 56 7.99 -5.49 -0.17
N LYS A 57 7.48 -5.90 0.98
CA LYS A 57 6.71 -7.15 1.10
C LYS A 57 5.45 -6.90 1.90
N PHE A 58 4.37 -7.53 1.47
CA PHE A 58 3.14 -7.56 2.25
C PHE A 58 2.29 -8.74 1.81
N TYR A 59 1.33 -9.11 2.63
CA TYR A 59 0.31 -10.09 2.25
C TYR A 59 -0.97 -9.38 1.89
N ALA A 60 -1.65 -9.87 0.87
CA ALA A 60 -2.89 -9.30 0.40
C ALA A 60 -3.92 -10.39 0.09
N LYS A 61 -5.18 -10.02 0.26
CA LYS A 61 -6.33 -10.88 -0.01
C LYS A 61 -7.51 -9.98 -0.37
N ALA A 62 -8.27 -10.35 -1.38
CA ALA A 62 -9.49 -9.60 -1.68
C ALA A 62 -10.53 -9.82 -0.59
N ALA A 63 -11.30 -8.80 -0.27
CA ALA A 63 -12.35 -8.91 0.74
C ALA A 63 -13.60 -9.63 0.21
N THR A 64 -13.77 -9.68 -1.10
CA THR A 64 -14.95 -10.29 -1.73
C THR A 64 -14.57 -11.12 -2.95
N ALA A 65 -15.51 -11.93 -3.43
CA ALA A 65 -15.32 -12.78 -4.60
C ALA A 65 -15.07 -11.99 -5.90
N THR A 66 -15.38 -10.70 -5.93
CA THR A 66 -15.07 -9.85 -7.08
C THR A 66 -13.57 -9.76 -7.32
N GLY A 67 -12.78 -9.90 -6.26
CA GLY A 67 -11.34 -9.77 -6.34
C GLY A 67 -10.87 -8.32 -6.26
N ALA A 68 -9.57 -8.13 -6.19
CA ALA A 68 -8.94 -6.81 -6.15
C ALA A 68 -7.61 -6.87 -6.89
N SER A 69 -7.05 -5.70 -7.18
CA SER A 69 -5.74 -5.61 -7.82
C SER A 69 -4.92 -4.57 -7.06
N VAL A 70 -3.71 -4.94 -6.66
CA VAL A 70 -2.83 -4.07 -5.87
C VAL A 70 -1.53 -3.80 -6.58
N CYS A 71 -0.98 -2.62 -6.34
CA CYS A 71 0.31 -2.22 -6.89
C CYS A 71 1.00 -1.29 -5.90
N PRO A 72 2.19 -1.65 -5.40
CA PRO A 72 2.93 -0.74 -4.53
C PRO A 72 3.61 0.38 -5.33
N GLY A 73 3.99 1.42 -4.62
CA GLY A 73 4.67 2.55 -5.20
C GLY A 73 5.11 3.55 -4.15
N HIS A 74 5.48 4.73 -4.62
CA HIS A 74 5.82 5.84 -3.74
C HIS A 74 5.38 7.17 -4.35
N VAL A 75 5.34 8.19 -3.52
CA VAL A 75 5.02 9.54 -3.96
C VAL A 75 5.88 10.52 -3.16
N ALA A 76 6.40 11.54 -3.84
CA ALA A 76 7.15 12.59 -3.17
C ALA A 76 6.23 13.44 -2.30
N VAL A 77 6.76 13.88 -1.17
CA VAL A 77 6.04 14.75 -0.23
C VAL A 77 6.83 16.02 -0.05
N LYS A 78 6.17 17.17 -0.23
CA LYS A 78 6.76 18.47 -0.06
C LYS A 78 5.89 19.29 0.89
N ASP A 79 6.50 19.79 1.97
CA ASP A 79 5.80 20.59 2.98
C ASP A 79 4.55 19.89 3.53
N GLY A 80 4.65 18.56 3.72
CA GLY A 80 3.56 17.76 4.26
C GLY A 80 2.48 17.39 3.25
N VAL A 81 2.65 17.71 1.97
CA VAL A 81 1.66 17.46 0.92
C VAL A 81 2.23 16.51 -0.13
N VAL A 82 1.51 15.44 -0.43
CA VAL A 82 1.93 14.51 -1.48
C VAL A 82 1.78 15.16 -2.86
N ASP A 83 2.74 14.86 -3.74
CA ASP A 83 2.68 15.28 -5.15
C ASP A 83 1.71 14.36 -5.89
N SER A 84 0.43 14.68 -5.80
CA SER A 84 -0.65 13.82 -6.28
C SER A 84 -0.66 13.59 -7.80
N GLN A 85 0.12 14.33 -8.55
CA GLN A 85 0.25 14.15 -9.99
C GLN A 85 1.37 13.18 -10.37
N ASN A 86 2.24 12.81 -9.43
CA ASN A 86 3.44 12.06 -9.71
C ASN A 86 3.63 10.85 -8.79
N TYR A 87 2.59 10.03 -8.63
CA TYR A 87 2.73 8.71 -8.02
C TYR A 87 3.58 7.83 -8.93
N VAL A 88 4.56 7.15 -8.36
CA VAL A 88 5.44 6.23 -9.09
C VAL A 88 5.17 4.82 -8.62
N TYR A 89 4.60 4.00 -9.49
CA TYR A 89 4.25 2.62 -9.18
C TYR A 89 5.24 1.64 -9.80
N THR A 90 5.33 0.45 -9.23
CA THR A 90 6.23 -0.61 -9.69
C THR A 90 5.84 -1.18 -11.05
N LYS A 91 4.66 -0.86 -11.55
CA LYS A 91 4.10 -1.34 -12.83
C LYS A 91 3.70 -2.81 -12.82
N GLN A 92 3.85 -3.50 -11.71
CA GLN A 92 3.39 -4.88 -11.57
C GLN A 92 2.14 -4.92 -10.73
N TYR A 93 1.00 -4.95 -11.39
CA TYR A 93 -0.29 -5.11 -10.74
C TYR A 93 -0.49 -6.59 -10.41
N VAL A 94 -0.84 -6.89 -9.18
CA VAL A 94 -1.08 -8.24 -8.73
C VAL A 94 -2.57 -8.41 -8.43
N ASN A 95 -3.21 -9.33 -9.13
CA ASN A 95 -4.61 -9.67 -8.87
C ASN A 95 -4.68 -10.61 -7.67
N VAL A 96 -5.58 -10.32 -6.75
CA VAL A 96 -5.79 -11.13 -5.55
C VAL A 96 -7.25 -11.56 -5.48
N SER A 97 -7.46 -12.79 -4.98
CA SER A 97 -8.79 -13.34 -4.77
C SER A 97 -9.13 -13.32 -3.28
N ASN A 98 -10.35 -13.70 -2.93
CA ASN A 98 -10.75 -13.84 -1.54
C ASN A 98 -10.53 -15.25 -0.98
N GLU A 99 -9.86 -16.13 -1.73
CA GLU A 99 -9.68 -17.52 -1.31
C GLU A 99 -8.49 -17.72 -0.38
N LYS A 100 -7.42 -16.95 -0.59
CA LYS A 100 -6.22 -17.09 0.24
C LYS A 100 -5.39 -15.80 0.27
N TRP A 101 -4.60 -15.66 1.33
CA TRP A 101 -3.58 -14.64 1.44
C TRP A 101 -2.41 -14.97 0.51
N ILE A 102 -1.89 -13.99 -0.20
CA ILE A 102 -0.70 -14.17 -1.04
C ILE A 102 0.38 -13.16 -0.65
N LEU A 103 1.63 -13.61 -0.74
CA LEU A 103 2.77 -12.72 -0.53
C LEU A 103 3.03 -11.93 -1.81
N ILE A 104 3.12 -10.62 -1.64
CA ILE A 104 3.54 -9.70 -2.70
C ILE A 104 4.89 -9.15 -2.31
N GLU A 105 5.87 -9.34 -3.17
CA GLU A 105 7.24 -8.85 -2.96
C GLU A 105 7.66 -8.10 -4.21
N GLN A 106 8.03 -6.82 -4.05
CA GLN A 106 8.45 -6.01 -5.18
C GLN A 106 9.58 -5.07 -4.78
N GLU A 107 10.36 -4.68 -5.77
CA GLU A 107 11.43 -3.71 -5.60
C GLU A 107 10.94 -2.31 -5.93
N ILE A 108 11.27 -1.36 -5.08
CA ILE A 108 10.99 0.07 -5.30
C ILE A 108 12.33 0.79 -5.44
N GLU A 109 12.52 1.52 -6.54
CA GLU A 109 13.69 2.36 -6.74
C GLU A 109 13.36 3.80 -6.38
N ILE A 110 14.11 4.35 -5.42
CA ILE A 110 14.06 5.77 -5.08
C ILE A 110 15.19 6.43 -5.85
N ALA A 111 14.84 7.29 -6.81
CA ALA A 111 15.81 7.85 -7.76
C ALA A 111 16.72 8.92 -7.14
N ALA A 112 16.24 9.61 -6.11
CA ALA A 112 16.98 10.70 -5.47
C ALA A 112 16.61 10.79 -4.00
N ASP A 113 17.55 11.23 -3.17
CA ASP A 113 17.28 11.52 -1.75
C ASP A 113 16.11 12.49 -1.64
N GLY A 114 15.21 12.24 -0.72
CA GLY A 114 14.07 13.12 -0.52
C GLY A 114 13.09 12.61 0.52
N THR A 115 11.96 13.27 0.61
CA THR A 115 10.86 12.89 1.50
C THR A 115 9.78 12.22 0.68
N TYR A 116 9.34 11.05 1.13
CA TYR A 116 8.40 10.22 0.37
C TYR A 116 7.39 9.56 1.30
N SER A 117 6.25 9.21 0.71
CA SER A 117 5.30 8.29 1.31
C SER A 117 5.29 7.01 0.47
N ILE A 118 5.38 5.87 1.11
CA ILE A 118 5.22 4.57 0.46
C ILE A 118 3.73 4.28 0.38
N VAL A 119 3.26 3.82 -0.77
CA VAL A 119 1.83 3.61 -0.99
C VAL A 119 1.58 2.22 -1.56
N ILE A 120 0.41 1.70 -1.24
CA ILE A 120 -0.14 0.50 -1.88
C ILE A 120 -1.46 0.92 -2.50
N MET A 121 -1.53 0.84 -3.83
CA MET A 121 -2.73 1.19 -4.55
C MET A 121 -3.61 -0.05 -4.72
N ASN A 122 -4.87 0.08 -4.32
CA ASN A 122 -5.93 -0.83 -4.73
C ASN A 122 -6.57 -0.22 -5.97
N ALA A 123 -6.34 -0.84 -7.12
CA ALA A 123 -6.76 -0.30 -8.41
C ALA A 123 -8.29 -0.23 -8.53
N LYS A 124 -8.75 0.65 -9.39
CA LYS A 124 -10.18 0.80 -9.67
C LYS A 124 -10.81 -0.41 -10.33
N LYS A 125 -10.00 -1.27 -10.92
CA LYS A 125 -10.46 -2.51 -11.56
C LYS A 125 -9.58 -3.67 -11.11
N PRO A 126 -10.16 -4.74 -10.59
CA PRO A 126 -11.53 -4.82 -10.08
C PRO A 126 -11.73 -3.88 -8.89
N GLY A 127 -12.94 -3.39 -8.68
CA GLY A 127 -13.23 -2.32 -7.73
C GLY A 127 -13.43 -2.75 -6.27
N ALA A 128 -13.22 -4.01 -5.94
CA ALA A 128 -13.49 -4.54 -4.61
C ALA A 128 -12.45 -4.10 -3.58
N ALA A 129 -12.82 -4.19 -2.31
CA ALA A 129 -11.91 -3.92 -1.20
C ALA A 129 -10.80 -4.97 -1.13
N VAL A 130 -9.65 -4.57 -0.63
CA VAL A 130 -8.51 -5.46 -0.41
C VAL A 130 -8.12 -5.42 1.07
N LEU A 131 -7.67 -6.57 1.56
CA LEU A 131 -7.11 -6.72 2.91
C LEU A 131 -5.58 -6.77 2.77
N ILE A 132 -4.89 -6.03 3.63
CA ILE A 132 -3.43 -5.94 3.61
C ILE A 132 -2.91 -6.19 5.02
N ASP A 133 -1.85 -7.00 5.13
CA ASP A 133 -1.26 -7.37 6.39
C ASP A 133 0.25 -7.63 6.24
N ASP A 134 0.96 -7.62 7.36
CA ASP A 134 2.37 -8.01 7.45
C ASP A 134 3.28 -7.27 6.47
N PHE A 135 3.20 -5.94 6.48
CA PHE A 135 3.99 -5.08 5.60
C PHE A 135 5.42 -4.89 6.14
N THR A 136 6.41 -5.05 5.25
CA THR A 136 7.81 -4.70 5.55
C THR A 136 8.42 -3.92 4.39
N PHE A 137 9.37 -3.06 4.70
CA PHE A 137 10.09 -2.24 3.73
C PHE A 137 11.55 -2.17 4.16
N THR A 138 12.46 -2.66 3.32
CA THR A 138 13.87 -2.83 3.68
C THR A 138 14.80 -2.27 2.62
N LEU A 139 15.97 -1.80 3.06
CA LEU A 139 17.08 -1.45 2.19
C LEU A 139 18.23 -2.42 2.54
N GLY A 140 18.46 -3.41 1.66
CA GLY A 140 19.36 -4.51 1.96
C GLY A 140 18.90 -5.24 3.23
N ASN A 141 19.77 -5.29 4.24
CA ASN A 141 19.43 -5.91 5.52
C ASN A 141 18.85 -4.91 6.53
N THR A 142 18.71 -3.63 6.16
CA THR A 142 18.20 -2.60 7.05
C THR A 142 16.69 -2.53 6.96
N VAL A 143 16.01 -2.73 8.09
CA VAL A 143 14.55 -2.62 8.16
C VAL A 143 14.17 -1.16 8.30
N ILE A 144 13.37 -0.65 7.36
CA ILE A 144 12.86 0.73 7.36
C ILE A 144 11.45 0.76 7.96
N ILE A 145 10.59 -0.14 7.49
CA ILE A 145 9.22 -0.32 8.02
C ILE A 145 9.03 -1.81 8.31
N LYS A 146 8.44 -2.08 9.44
CA LYS A 146 8.12 -3.45 9.84
C LYS A 146 6.65 -3.58 10.24
#